data_99714571f7c44d701e27ef2a46255d03
#
_entry.id   99714571f7c44d701e27ef2a46255d03
#
_cell.length_a   1.000
_cell.length_b   1.000
_cell.length_c   1.000
_cell.angle_alpha   90.00
_cell.angle_beta   90.00
_cell.angle_gamma   90.00
#
_symmetry.space_group_name_H-M   'P 1'
#
loop_
_entity.id
_entity.type
_entity.pdbx_description
1 polymer ?
#
loop_
_entity_poly.entity_id
_entity_poly.type
_entity_poly.pdbx_seq_one_letter_code
_entity_poly.pdbx_strand_id
1 'polypeptide(L)'
;VLGTDSNFLDSSNYFTFDYRQDNLVTAVNVSDKDAIDPIMYSDEFRLNYFYEVFKSYLWGLNRIEEQDVSKLVRSYIKTIKTDIHDRLQLNTIRTIKCHPSGPCLAGVNRLFVTVEGDFFPCERVNETSKAYNIGNLDEGFWYDKSYELLNIGKLTERECRECWAINFCNCCAAGIEEGDKLSRKKRLEKCKSNKHVVEERLKEYCTLREYGCKFED
;
A
#
# COMPACT_ATOMS: atom_id res chain seq x y z
N VAL A 1 -5.36 -14.55 5.57
CA VAL A 1 -4.72 -13.75 6.63
C VAL A 1 -3.83 -14.67 7.45
N LEU A 2 -2.54 -14.36 7.57
CA LEU A 2 -1.61 -15.10 8.39
C LEU A 2 -1.72 -14.57 9.83
N GLY A 3 -1.98 -15.47 10.79
CA GLY A 3 -2.04 -15.12 12.21
C GLY A 3 -0.65 -15.04 12.84
N THR A 4 -0.59 -14.65 14.12
CA THR A 4 0.64 -14.51 14.92
C THR A 4 1.45 -15.80 15.01
N ASP A 5 0.78 -16.95 14.96
CA ASP A 5 1.37 -18.29 15.05
C ASP A 5 1.66 -18.93 13.68
N SER A 6 1.49 -18.16 12.60
CA SER A 6 1.74 -18.67 11.24
C SER A 6 3.23 -18.77 10.98
N ASN A 7 3.67 -19.92 10.49
CA ASN A 7 5.02 -20.07 9.94
C ASN A 7 5.00 -19.58 8.48
N PHE A 8 5.86 -18.61 8.15
CA PHE A 8 5.90 -18.02 6.82
C PHE A 8 6.27 -19.05 5.74
N LEU A 9 7.22 -19.94 6.01
CA LEU A 9 7.66 -20.97 5.05
C LEU A 9 6.57 -22.00 4.79
N ASP A 10 5.87 -22.45 5.83
CA ASP A 10 4.75 -23.38 5.69
C ASP A 10 3.60 -22.77 4.91
N SER A 11 3.29 -21.49 5.21
CA SER A 11 2.28 -20.72 4.47
C SER A 11 2.66 -20.57 3.00
N SER A 12 3.93 -20.33 2.70
CA SER A 12 4.46 -20.25 1.34
C SER A 12 4.24 -21.55 0.55
N ASN A 13 4.45 -22.70 1.20
CA ASN A 13 4.23 -24.02 0.60
C ASN A 13 2.75 -24.32 0.36
N TYR A 14 1.85 -23.75 1.15
CA TYR A 14 0.41 -23.94 1.04
C TYR A 14 -0.20 -23.24 -0.19
N PHE A 15 0.37 -22.11 -0.61
CA PHE A 15 -0.07 -21.37 -1.79
C PHE A 15 0.48 -22.00 -3.09
N THR A 16 0.02 -23.22 -3.38
CA THR A 16 0.40 -23.97 -4.60
C THR A 16 -0.36 -23.52 -5.85
N PHE A 17 -1.34 -22.62 -5.71
CA PHE A 17 -2.17 -22.17 -6.82
C PHE A 17 -1.43 -21.20 -7.72
N ASP A 18 -1.53 -21.47 -9.01
CA ASP A 18 -1.03 -20.62 -10.08
C ASP A 18 -1.97 -19.42 -10.28
N TYR A 19 -2.06 -18.55 -9.25
CA TYR A 19 -2.72 -17.27 -9.42
C TYR A 19 -1.79 -16.40 -10.26
N ARG A 20 -2.25 -16.01 -11.43
CA ARG A 20 -1.58 -15.07 -12.35
C ARG A 20 -1.38 -13.67 -11.77
N GLN A 21 -1.59 -13.48 -10.48
CA GLN A 21 -1.42 -12.22 -9.79
C GLN A 21 -0.33 -12.38 -8.75
N ASP A 22 0.64 -11.49 -8.84
CA ASP A 22 1.69 -11.33 -7.85
C ASP A 22 1.05 -11.02 -6.49
N ASN A 23 1.13 -11.94 -5.57
CA ASN A 23 0.60 -11.75 -4.23
C ASN A 23 1.62 -10.99 -3.38
N LEU A 24 1.23 -9.83 -2.88
CA LEU A 24 2.00 -9.09 -1.90
C LEU A 24 1.49 -9.41 -0.50
N VAL A 25 2.36 -9.91 0.36
CA VAL A 25 2.04 -10.05 1.79
C VAL A 25 2.07 -8.65 2.41
N THR A 26 0.90 -8.16 2.78
CA THR A 26 0.76 -6.88 3.48
C THR A 26 0.12 -7.10 4.84
N ALA A 27 0.56 -6.36 5.85
CA ALA A 27 -0.14 -6.31 7.12
C ALA A 27 -1.51 -5.67 6.90
N VAL A 28 -2.57 -6.34 7.37
CA VAL A 28 -3.91 -5.77 7.44
C VAL A 28 -4.03 -5.02 8.76
N ASN A 29 -4.14 -3.69 8.71
CA ASN A 29 -4.53 -2.92 9.87
C ASN A 29 -6.04 -3.10 10.05
N VAL A 30 -6.42 -3.90 11.02
CA VAL A 30 -7.80 -3.98 11.48
C VAL A 30 -7.98 -2.79 12.43
N SER A 31 -8.67 -1.77 11.97
CA SER A 31 -8.97 -0.56 12.77
C SER A 31 -10.17 -0.77 13.71
N ASP A 32 -10.61 -1.99 13.88
CA ASP A 32 -11.70 -2.35 14.77
C ASP A 32 -11.26 -2.24 16.22
N LYS A 33 -12.09 -1.60 17.05
CA LYS A 33 -11.85 -1.47 18.49
C LYS A 33 -11.84 -2.81 19.22
N ASP A 34 -12.43 -3.82 18.60
CA ASP A 34 -12.49 -5.20 19.08
C ASP A 34 -11.39 -6.08 18.45
N ALA A 35 -10.53 -5.51 17.61
CA ALA A 35 -9.37 -6.23 17.08
C ALA A 35 -8.40 -6.47 18.22
N ILE A 36 -8.34 -7.72 18.60
CA ILE A 36 -7.35 -8.31 19.47
C ILE A 36 -5.96 -7.84 19.01
N ASP A 37 -5.17 -7.34 19.93
CA ASP A 37 -3.77 -6.92 19.89
C ASP A 37 -3.11 -6.76 18.50
N PRO A 38 -2.30 -5.70 18.29
CA PRO A 38 -1.58 -5.53 17.04
C PRO A 38 -0.88 -6.85 16.71
N ILE A 39 -1.12 -7.38 15.51
CA ILE A 39 -0.50 -8.63 15.04
C ILE A 39 1.03 -8.48 15.19
N MET A 40 1.55 -8.94 16.30
CA MET A 40 2.99 -9.03 16.52
C MET A 40 3.46 -10.35 15.92
N TYR A 41 4.03 -10.29 14.74
CA TYR A 41 4.68 -11.45 14.15
C TYR A 41 5.82 -11.92 15.04
N SER A 42 5.95 -13.23 15.23
CA SER A 42 7.08 -13.82 15.94
C SER A 42 8.41 -13.45 15.27
N ASP A 43 9.50 -13.43 16.04
CA ASP A 43 10.83 -13.15 15.47
C ASP A 43 11.21 -14.19 14.41
N GLU A 44 10.77 -15.44 14.57
CA GLU A 44 10.96 -16.50 13.57
C GLU A 44 10.21 -16.17 12.25
N PHE A 45 8.95 -15.74 12.34
CA PHE A 45 8.19 -15.32 11.16
C PHE A 45 8.91 -14.18 10.43
N ARG A 46 9.37 -13.18 11.19
CA ARG A 46 10.09 -12.02 10.62
C ARG A 46 11.39 -12.44 9.96
N LEU A 47 12.16 -13.30 10.60
CA LEU A 47 13.42 -13.82 10.05
C LEU A 47 13.18 -14.57 8.73
N ASN A 48 12.21 -15.48 8.70
CA ASN A 48 11.86 -16.26 7.52
C ASN A 48 11.33 -15.36 6.40
N TYR A 49 10.50 -14.36 6.71
CA TYR A 49 10.02 -13.38 5.75
C TYR A 49 11.19 -12.59 5.12
N PHE A 50 12.08 -12.05 5.94
CA PHE A 50 13.25 -11.29 5.43
C PHE A 50 14.22 -12.17 4.64
N TYR A 51 14.38 -13.43 5.02
CA TYR A 51 15.16 -14.39 4.25
C TYR A 51 14.58 -14.60 2.85
N GLU A 52 13.28 -14.78 2.73
CA GLU A 52 12.62 -14.92 1.43
C GLU A 52 12.65 -13.61 0.62
N VAL A 53 12.52 -12.44 1.25
CA VAL A 53 12.72 -11.15 0.60
C VAL A 53 14.15 -11.01 0.08
N PHE A 54 15.14 -11.44 0.85
CA PHE A 54 16.54 -11.45 0.39
C PHE A 54 16.74 -12.37 -0.83
N LYS A 55 16.11 -13.54 -0.85
CA LYS A 55 16.10 -14.40 -2.03
C LYS A 55 15.48 -13.70 -3.25
N SER A 56 14.41 -12.93 -3.06
CA SER A 56 13.84 -12.15 -4.16
C SER A 56 14.82 -11.12 -4.74
N TYR A 57 15.69 -10.52 -3.92
CA TYR A 57 16.77 -9.66 -4.40
C TYR A 57 17.81 -10.44 -5.20
N LEU A 58 18.22 -11.61 -4.73
CA LEU A 58 19.16 -12.47 -5.47
C LEU A 58 18.59 -12.89 -6.84
N TRP A 59 17.30 -13.18 -6.89
CA TRP A 59 16.60 -13.44 -8.14
C TRP A 59 16.58 -12.22 -9.07
N GLY A 60 16.23 -11.03 -8.56
CA GLY A 60 16.29 -9.78 -9.33
C GLY A 60 17.69 -9.44 -9.85
N LEU A 61 18.74 -10.02 -9.25
CA LEU A 61 20.14 -9.92 -9.68
C LEU A 61 20.60 -11.11 -10.55
N ASN A 62 19.70 -12.00 -10.97
CA ASN A 62 19.99 -13.22 -11.73
C ASN A 62 21.04 -14.13 -11.03
N ARG A 63 20.98 -14.22 -9.69
CA ARG A 63 21.89 -15.08 -8.90
C ARG A 63 21.25 -16.41 -8.50
N ILE A 64 19.95 -16.49 -8.49
CA ILE A 64 19.16 -17.70 -8.24
C ILE A 64 18.00 -17.75 -9.22
N GLU A 65 17.39 -18.93 -9.38
CA GLU A 65 16.25 -19.14 -10.25
C GLU A 65 14.93 -18.71 -9.59
N GLU A 66 13.92 -18.40 -10.40
CA GLU A 66 12.59 -18.00 -9.90
C GLU A 66 11.95 -19.04 -8.97
N GLN A 67 12.15 -20.33 -9.28
CA GLN A 67 11.61 -21.44 -8.48
C GLN A 67 12.15 -21.50 -7.04
N ASP A 68 13.31 -20.87 -6.79
CA ASP A 68 13.93 -20.84 -5.46
C ASP A 68 13.36 -19.73 -4.57
N VAL A 69 12.51 -18.87 -5.12
CA VAL A 69 11.90 -17.74 -4.42
C VAL A 69 10.45 -18.07 -4.07
N SER A 70 10.05 -17.79 -2.83
CA SER A 70 8.67 -17.95 -2.40
C SER A 70 7.72 -17.12 -3.25
N LYS A 71 6.63 -17.74 -3.72
CA LYS A 71 5.56 -17.06 -4.48
C LYS A 71 4.97 -15.86 -3.74
N LEU A 72 5.04 -15.83 -2.40
CA LEU A 72 4.53 -14.74 -1.58
C LEU A 72 5.36 -13.45 -1.65
N VAL A 73 6.62 -13.53 -2.09
CA VAL A 73 7.54 -12.38 -2.15
C VAL A 73 8.07 -12.09 -3.55
N ARG A 74 7.70 -12.86 -4.56
CA ARG A 74 8.15 -12.64 -5.95
C ARG A 74 7.80 -11.24 -6.46
N SER A 75 6.62 -10.74 -6.09
CA SER A 75 6.19 -9.39 -6.46
C SER A 75 7.00 -8.27 -5.83
N TYR A 76 7.90 -8.58 -4.88
CA TYR A 76 8.65 -7.55 -4.14
C TYR A 76 9.55 -6.71 -5.07
N ILE A 77 10.31 -7.36 -5.95
CA ILE A 77 11.14 -6.68 -6.96
C ILE A 77 10.29 -5.86 -7.93
N LYS A 78 9.16 -6.42 -8.38
CA LYS A 78 8.22 -5.70 -9.23
C LYS A 78 7.63 -4.47 -8.54
N THR A 79 7.38 -4.56 -7.23
CA THR A 79 6.93 -3.41 -6.45
C THR A 79 7.99 -2.31 -6.40
N ILE A 80 9.28 -2.66 -6.23
CA ILE A 80 10.37 -1.68 -6.28
C ILE A 80 10.46 -1.06 -7.69
N LYS A 81 10.32 -1.88 -8.76
CA LYS A 81 10.27 -1.39 -10.13
C LYS A 81 9.14 -0.36 -10.30
N THR A 82 7.91 -0.72 -10.00
CA THR A 82 6.74 0.14 -10.24
C THR A 82 6.69 1.35 -9.31
N ASP A 83 7.11 1.22 -8.06
CA ASP A 83 7.06 2.31 -7.08
C ASP A 83 8.19 3.32 -7.23
N ILE A 84 9.36 2.88 -7.71
CA ILE A 84 10.55 3.73 -7.81
C ILE A 84 11.03 3.86 -9.24
N HIS A 85 11.47 2.77 -9.90
CA HIS A 85 12.11 2.81 -11.20
C HIS A 85 11.23 3.46 -12.27
N ASP A 86 10.01 2.97 -12.44
CA ASP A 86 9.09 3.47 -13.47
C ASP A 86 8.70 4.93 -13.20
N ARG A 87 8.54 5.30 -11.92
CA ARG A 87 8.22 6.69 -11.54
C ARG A 87 9.38 7.65 -11.75
N LEU A 88 10.64 7.20 -11.68
CA LEU A 88 11.81 8.00 -12.06
C LEU A 88 11.87 8.29 -13.56
N GLN A 89 11.36 7.37 -14.38
CA GLN A 89 11.29 7.54 -15.84
C GLN A 89 10.17 8.48 -16.28
N LEU A 90 9.14 8.65 -15.44
CA LEU A 90 8.03 9.54 -15.74
C LEU A 90 8.45 11.01 -15.58
N ASN A 91 8.79 11.67 -16.69
CA ASN A 91 8.99 13.12 -16.76
C ASN A 91 7.64 13.86 -16.60
N THR A 92 6.98 13.70 -15.47
CA THR A 92 5.73 14.39 -15.19
C THR A 92 6.02 15.83 -14.76
N ILE A 93 5.76 16.77 -15.65
CA ILE A 93 5.70 18.19 -15.29
C ILE A 93 4.49 18.35 -14.36
N ARG A 94 4.75 18.59 -13.09
CA ARG A 94 3.70 18.85 -12.12
C ARG A 94 3.17 20.25 -12.31
N THR A 95 1.89 20.33 -12.65
CA THR A 95 1.21 21.61 -12.67
C THR A 95 0.98 22.11 -11.23
N ILE A 96 0.82 23.43 -11.06
CA ILE A 96 0.50 24.06 -9.77
C ILE A 96 -0.77 23.44 -9.13
N LYS A 97 -1.63 22.83 -9.93
CA LYS A 97 -2.89 22.21 -9.46
C LYS A 97 -2.76 20.74 -9.06
N CYS A 98 -1.61 20.11 -9.30
CA CYS A 98 -1.41 18.72 -8.92
C CYS A 98 -1.22 18.57 -7.40
N HIS A 99 -1.91 17.60 -6.82
CA HIS A 99 -1.70 17.12 -5.47
C HIS A 99 -1.93 15.61 -5.41
N PRO A 100 -1.24 14.89 -4.54
CA PRO A 100 -1.44 13.45 -4.44
C PRO A 100 -2.79 13.15 -3.78
N SER A 101 -3.60 12.37 -4.49
CA SER A 101 -4.92 11.92 -4.01
C SER A 101 -4.88 10.52 -3.38
N GLY A 102 -3.69 9.89 -3.34
CA GLY A 102 -3.52 8.50 -2.96
C GLY A 102 -3.47 7.58 -4.17
N PRO A 103 -3.22 6.27 -3.95
CA PRO A 103 -3.01 5.30 -5.02
C PRO A 103 -4.30 4.83 -5.72
N CYS A 104 -5.47 5.17 -5.18
CA CYS A 104 -6.75 4.63 -5.63
C CYS A 104 -7.72 5.72 -6.06
N LEU A 105 -8.58 5.37 -7.03
CA LEU A 105 -9.76 6.14 -7.40
C LEU A 105 -10.96 5.52 -6.68
N ALA A 106 -11.44 6.19 -5.64
CA ALA A 106 -12.57 5.73 -4.83
C ALA A 106 -13.82 5.51 -5.71
N GLY A 107 -14.43 4.33 -5.57
CA GLY A 107 -15.63 3.96 -6.35
C GLY A 107 -15.37 3.58 -7.82
N VAL A 108 -14.11 3.68 -8.32
CA VAL A 108 -13.76 3.34 -9.71
C VAL A 108 -12.97 2.04 -9.78
N ASN A 109 -11.75 2.03 -9.22
CA ASN A 109 -10.91 0.83 -9.22
C ASN A 109 -11.03 -0.01 -7.94
N ARG A 110 -11.70 0.52 -6.92
CA ARG A 110 -12.09 -0.19 -5.70
C ARG A 110 -13.41 0.33 -5.18
N LEU A 111 -14.26 -0.60 -4.78
CA LEU A 111 -15.51 -0.36 -4.07
C LEU A 111 -15.68 -1.48 -3.07
N PHE A 112 -15.96 -1.14 -1.83
CA PHE A 112 -16.34 -2.06 -0.78
C PHE A 112 -17.80 -1.78 -0.41
N VAL A 113 -18.63 -2.82 -0.37
CA VAL A 113 -20.04 -2.73 0.00
C VAL A 113 -20.24 -3.57 1.25
N THR A 114 -20.78 -2.96 2.29
CA THR A 114 -21.09 -3.66 3.55
C THR A 114 -22.33 -4.53 3.39
N VAL A 115 -22.60 -5.37 4.38
CA VAL A 115 -23.81 -6.21 4.42
C VAL A 115 -25.10 -5.38 4.56
N GLU A 116 -24.99 -4.16 5.10
CA GLU A 116 -26.07 -3.18 5.18
C GLU A 116 -26.28 -2.43 3.87
N GLY A 117 -25.40 -2.60 2.90
CA GLY A 117 -25.48 -1.95 1.60
C GLY A 117 -24.79 -0.59 1.50
N ASP A 118 -24.00 -0.20 2.50
CA ASP A 118 -23.21 1.03 2.48
C ASP A 118 -21.96 0.92 1.62
N PHE A 119 -21.60 1.99 0.92
CA PHE A 119 -20.47 2.05 0.00
C PHE A 119 -19.25 2.73 0.63
N PHE A 120 -18.10 2.07 0.53
CA PHE A 120 -16.82 2.58 1.00
C PHE A 120 -15.76 2.50 -0.13
N PRO A 121 -14.70 3.33 -0.11
CA PRO A 121 -13.69 3.35 -1.16
C PRO A 121 -12.88 2.05 -1.24
N CYS A 122 -12.73 1.33 -0.13
CA CYS A 122 -12.09 0.00 -0.05
C CYS A 122 -12.28 -0.61 1.34
N GLU A 123 -11.91 -1.86 1.47
CA GLU A 123 -11.93 -2.67 2.70
C GLU A 123 -10.94 -2.23 3.80
N ARG A 124 -10.07 -1.27 3.52
CA ARG A 124 -9.04 -0.79 4.46
C ARG A 124 -9.44 0.42 5.28
N VAL A 125 -10.56 1.02 4.96
CA VAL A 125 -11.09 2.15 5.73
C VAL A 125 -11.97 1.63 6.85
N ASN A 126 -12.18 2.48 7.85
CA ASN A 126 -13.11 2.19 8.92
C ASN A 126 -14.55 2.29 8.41
N GLU A 127 -15.23 1.14 8.31
CA GLU A 127 -16.60 1.03 7.80
C GLU A 127 -17.66 1.60 8.76
N THR A 128 -17.28 1.93 10.00
CA THR A 128 -18.16 2.61 10.95
C THR A 128 -18.07 4.14 10.89
N SER A 129 -17.09 4.68 10.15
CA SER A 129 -16.87 6.12 10.04
C SER A 129 -17.57 6.71 8.82
N LYS A 130 -18.47 7.67 9.06
CA LYS A 130 -19.13 8.44 7.99
C LYS A 130 -18.16 9.25 7.11
N ALA A 131 -16.90 9.44 7.56
CA ALA A 131 -15.87 10.09 6.75
C ALA A 131 -15.58 9.36 5.44
N TYR A 132 -15.81 8.05 5.41
CA TYR A 132 -15.50 7.20 4.26
C TYR A 132 -16.73 6.66 3.53
N ASN A 133 -17.92 6.84 4.08
CA ASN A 133 -19.14 6.42 3.40
C ASN A 133 -19.38 7.29 2.17
N ILE A 134 -19.41 6.68 0.99
CA ILE A 134 -19.55 7.34 -0.32
C ILE A 134 -20.88 7.06 -1.00
N GLY A 135 -21.81 6.41 -0.32
CA GLY A 135 -23.12 6.08 -0.85
C GLY A 135 -23.71 4.81 -0.25
N ASN A 136 -24.83 4.37 -0.78
CA ASN A 136 -25.50 3.13 -0.43
C ASN A 136 -26.26 2.53 -1.62
N LEU A 137 -26.84 1.33 -1.44
CA LEU A 137 -27.59 0.63 -2.48
C LEU A 137 -28.86 1.36 -2.92
N ASP A 138 -29.50 2.11 -2.00
CA ASP A 138 -30.78 2.78 -2.29
C ASP A 138 -30.59 4.09 -3.05
N GLU A 139 -29.58 4.87 -2.67
CA GLU A 139 -29.34 6.23 -3.23
C GLU A 139 -28.23 6.27 -4.26
N GLY A 140 -27.41 5.20 -4.33
CA GLY A 140 -26.21 5.15 -5.15
C GLY A 140 -25.05 5.95 -4.57
N PHE A 141 -24.17 6.46 -5.44
CA PHE A 141 -22.99 7.23 -5.01
C PHE A 141 -23.33 8.66 -4.60
N TRP A 142 -22.79 9.09 -3.48
CA TRP A 142 -22.78 10.48 -3.07
C TRP A 142 -21.54 11.18 -3.67
N TYR A 143 -21.73 11.87 -4.76
CA TYR A 143 -20.64 12.45 -5.55
C TYR A 143 -19.76 13.42 -4.76
N ASP A 144 -20.34 14.23 -3.87
CA ASP A 144 -19.59 15.19 -3.04
C ASP A 144 -18.62 14.46 -2.11
N LYS A 145 -19.05 13.35 -1.50
CA LYS A 145 -18.22 12.52 -0.64
C LYS A 145 -17.12 11.80 -1.43
N SER A 146 -17.46 11.24 -2.57
CA SER A 146 -16.49 10.63 -3.47
C SER A 146 -15.46 11.66 -3.95
N TYR A 147 -15.89 12.86 -4.29
CA TYR A 147 -15.02 13.96 -4.70
C TYR A 147 -14.07 14.42 -3.56
N GLU A 148 -14.54 14.47 -2.31
CA GLU A 148 -13.72 14.78 -1.14
C GLU A 148 -12.58 13.78 -0.98
N LEU A 149 -12.87 12.48 -1.10
CA LEU A 149 -11.87 11.42 -1.04
C LEU A 149 -10.90 11.43 -2.20
N LEU A 150 -11.37 11.68 -3.42
CA LEU A 150 -10.52 11.83 -4.60
C LEU A 150 -9.58 13.04 -4.50
N ASN A 151 -9.98 14.06 -3.77
CA ASN A 151 -9.20 15.28 -3.55
C ASN A 151 -8.56 15.36 -2.17
N ILE A 152 -8.36 14.24 -1.51
CA ILE A 152 -7.81 14.17 -0.15
C ILE A 152 -6.45 14.87 0.00
N GLY A 153 -5.69 14.97 -1.09
CA GLY A 153 -4.43 15.70 -1.14
C GLY A 153 -4.56 17.19 -0.81
N LYS A 154 -5.75 17.79 -1.00
CA LYS A 154 -6.02 19.18 -0.63
C LYS A 154 -5.82 19.46 0.85
N LEU A 155 -6.05 18.48 1.73
CA LEU A 155 -5.86 18.62 3.16
C LEU A 155 -4.42 19.03 3.54
N THR A 156 -3.45 18.63 2.74
CA THR A 156 -2.02 18.84 2.98
C THR A 156 -1.29 19.36 1.74
N GLU A 157 -1.99 20.10 0.88
CA GLU A 157 -1.47 20.56 -0.42
C GLU A 157 -0.17 21.31 -0.30
N ARG A 158 -0.07 22.24 0.66
CA ARG A 158 1.13 23.05 0.88
C ARG A 158 2.33 22.17 1.19
N GLU A 159 2.20 21.27 2.16
CA GLU A 159 3.26 20.37 2.59
C GLU A 159 3.63 19.36 1.50
N CYS A 160 2.64 18.95 0.71
CA CYS A 160 2.86 18.03 -0.41
C CYS A 160 3.67 18.69 -1.54
N ARG A 161 3.46 19.96 -1.83
CA ARG A 161 4.19 20.67 -2.88
C ARG A 161 5.69 20.80 -2.58
N GLU A 162 6.05 20.92 -1.32
CA GLU A 162 7.44 21.03 -0.86
C GLU A 162 8.05 19.66 -0.49
N CYS A 163 7.32 18.57 -0.71
CA CYS A 163 7.73 17.25 -0.24
C CYS A 163 8.63 16.54 -1.25
N TRP A 164 9.84 16.17 -0.84
CA TRP A 164 10.79 15.41 -1.65
C TRP A 164 10.25 14.04 -2.09
N ALA A 165 9.43 13.40 -1.24
CA ALA A 165 8.88 12.07 -1.49
C ALA A 165 7.62 12.07 -2.38
N ILE A 166 7.18 13.25 -2.87
CA ILE A 166 5.87 13.38 -3.52
C ILE A 166 5.73 12.50 -4.77
N ASN A 167 6.82 12.28 -5.52
CA ASN A 167 6.81 11.43 -6.73
C ASN A 167 6.56 9.97 -6.42
N PHE A 168 6.93 9.52 -5.23
CA PHE A 168 6.86 8.14 -4.76
C PHE A 168 5.78 7.92 -3.70
N CYS A 169 5.00 8.97 -3.40
CA CYS A 169 4.04 8.96 -2.31
C CYS A 169 2.84 8.08 -2.63
N ASN A 170 2.60 7.07 -1.76
CA ASN A 170 1.43 6.20 -1.77
C ASN A 170 0.50 6.47 -0.56
N CYS A 171 0.57 7.67 0.06
CA CYS A 171 -0.26 8.01 1.21
C CYS A 171 -1.74 8.04 0.83
N CYS A 172 -2.48 7.04 1.28
CA CYS A 172 -3.92 6.89 1.02
C CYS A 172 -4.79 7.50 2.14
N ALA A 173 -6.10 7.47 1.93
CA ALA A 173 -7.09 7.99 2.86
C ALA A 173 -7.28 7.15 4.12
N ALA A 174 -7.00 5.84 4.10
CA ALA A 174 -7.26 4.97 5.23
C ALA A 174 -6.55 5.44 6.51
N GLY A 175 -7.26 5.46 7.64
CA GLY A 175 -6.72 5.80 8.96
C GLY A 175 -6.41 7.29 9.17
N ILE A 176 -7.01 8.19 8.39
CA ILE A 176 -6.86 9.64 8.59
C ILE A 176 -8.15 10.32 9.08
N GLU A 177 -9.16 9.53 9.42
CA GLU A 177 -10.40 10.07 10.01
C GLU A 177 -10.20 10.49 11.47
N GLU A 178 -10.96 11.50 11.87
CA GLU A 178 -11.12 11.95 13.24
C GLU A 178 -12.62 12.17 13.47
N GLY A 179 -13.26 11.20 14.13
CA GLY A 179 -14.70 11.07 14.13
C GLY A 179 -15.24 10.84 12.71
N ASP A 180 -16.22 11.64 12.32
CA ASP A 180 -16.88 11.52 11.00
C ASP A 180 -16.27 12.41 9.90
N LYS A 181 -15.02 12.88 10.09
CA LYS A 181 -14.35 13.78 9.15
C LYS A 181 -12.91 13.33 8.86
N LEU A 182 -12.43 13.69 7.68
CA LEU A 182 -11.02 13.51 7.32
C LEU A 182 -10.18 14.57 8.03
N SER A 183 -9.10 14.15 8.69
CA SER A 183 -8.23 15.00 9.51
C SER A 183 -6.92 15.32 8.81
N ARG A 184 -6.64 16.63 8.65
CA ARG A 184 -5.34 17.11 8.17
C ARG A 184 -4.20 16.69 9.12
N LYS A 185 -4.44 16.74 10.44
CA LYS A 185 -3.46 16.36 11.46
C LYS A 185 -3.05 14.90 11.30
N LYS A 186 -4.02 13.98 11.27
CA LYS A 186 -3.76 12.54 11.07
C LYS A 186 -3.08 12.25 9.72
N ARG A 187 -3.46 12.97 8.67
CA ARG A 187 -2.78 12.83 7.38
C ARG A 187 -1.31 13.23 7.46
N LEU A 188 -0.96 14.32 8.15
CA LEU A 188 0.43 14.74 8.35
C LEU A 188 1.22 13.75 9.22
N GLU A 189 0.60 13.16 10.24
CA GLU A 189 1.20 12.08 11.02
C GLU A 189 1.52 10.88 10.14
N LYS A 190 0.57 10.46 9.30
CA LYS A 190 0.77 9.38 8.34
C LYS A 190 1.85 9.70 7.29
N CYS A 191 2.03 10.96 6.91
CA CYS A 191 3.10 11.39 6.01
C CYS A 191 4.50 11.06 6.54
N LYS A 192 4.73 11.08 7.86
CA LYS A 192 6.03 10.74 8.45
C LYS A 192 6.39 9.29 8.17
N SER A 193 5.48 8.37 8.48
CA SER A 193 5.67 6.95 8.21
C SER A 193 5.82 6.66 6.71
N ASN A 194 5.02 7.32 5.88
CA ASN A 194 5.10 7.16 4.43
C ASN A 194 6.44 7.65 3.84
N LYS A 195 6.99 8.76 4.34
CA LYS A 195 8.32 9.23 3.94
C LYS A 195 9.40 8.22 4.30
N HIS A 196 9.33 7.62 5.48
CA HIS A 196 10.26 6.56 5.89
C HIS A 196 10.18 5.35 4.95
N VAL A 197 8.97 4.90 4.60
CA VAL A 197 8.79 3.81 3.64
C VAL A 197 9.40 4.15 2.27
N VAL A 198 9.18 5.38 1.78
CA VAL A 198 9.79 5.82 0.50
C VAL A 198 11.31 5.85 0.59
N GLU A 199 11.87 6.32 1.69
CA GLU A 199 13.32 6.34 1.92
C GLU A 199 13.92 4.93 1.87
N GLU A 200 13.32 3.99 2.59
CA GLU A 200 13.78 2.60 2.57
C GLU A 200 13.68 1.98 1.16
N ARG A 201 12.58 2.22 0.45
CA ARG A 201 12.44 1.77 -0.94
C ARG A 201 13.48 2.37 -1.90
N LEU A 202 13.84 3.64 -1.71
CA LEU A 202 14.91 4.26 -2.49
C LEU A 202 16.28 3.65 -2.18
N LYS A 203 16.56 3.34 -0.90
CA LYS A 203 17.79 2.63 -0.51
C LYS A 203 17.87 1.25 -1.15
N GLU A 204 16.78 0.48 -1.08
CA GLU A 204 16.68 -0.83 -1.73
C GLU A 204 16.91 -0.72 -3.25
N TYR A 205 16.26 0.23 -3.90
CA TYR A 205 16.42 0.49 -5.33
C TYR A 205 17.86 0.83 -5.70
N CYS A 206 18.50 1.77 -4.98
CA CYS A 206 19.89 2.15 -5.22
C CYS A 206 20.83 0.96 -5.04
N THR A 207 20.66 0.18 -3.97
CA THR A 207 21.45 -1.02 -3.71
C THR A 207 21.32 -2.02 -4.85
N LEU A 208 20.10 -2.34 -5.28
CA LEU A 208 19.87 -3.26 -6.38
C LEU A 208 20.50 -2.76 -7.70
N ARG A 209 20.42 -1.46 -7.97
CA ARG A 209 21.07 -0.84 -9.15
C ARG A 209 22.59 -0.94 -9.09
N GLU A 210 23.21 -0.71 -7.94
CA GLU A 210 24.66 -0.86 -7.73
C GLU A 210 25.14 -2.29 -7.97
N TYR A 211 24.32 -3.28 -7.57
CA TYR A 211 24.62 -4.69 -7.83
C TYR A 211 24.22 -5.18 -9.24
N GLY A 212 23.73 -4.28 -10.09
CA GLY A 212 23.50 -4.56 -11.52
C GLY A 212 22.08 -4.96 -11.91
N CYS A 213 21.08 -4.79 -11.00
CA CYS A 213 19.67 -4.99 -11.36
C CYS A 213 19.23 -3.94 -12.39
N LYS A 214 18.71 -4.38 -13.53
CA LYS A 214 18.33 -3.48 -14.63
C LYS A 214 16.87 -3.05 -14.58
N PHE A 215 16.01 -3.79 -13.87
CA PHE A 215 14.55 -3.61 -13.83
C PHE A 215 13.91 -3.64 -15.24
N GLU A 216 14.49 -4.42 -16.15
CA GLU A 216 13.93 -4.64 -17.49
C GLU A 216 12.63 -5.44 -17.41
N ASP A 217 11.76 -5.30 -18.42
CA ASP A 217 10.47 -6.01 -18.53
C ASP A 217 10.65 -7.48 -18.90
#